data_d34a1f7dbbc9e826135a9699b24435e8
#
_entry.id   d34a1f7dbbc9e826135a9699b24435e8
#
_cell.length_a   1.000
_cell.length_b   1.000
_cell.length_c   1.000
_cell.angle_alpha   90.00
_cell.angle_beta   90.00
_cell.angle_gamma   90.00
#
_symmetry.space_group_name_H-M   'P 1'
#
loop_
_entity.id
_entity.type
_entity.pdbx_description
1 polymer ?
#
loop_
_entity_poly.entity_id
_entity_poly.type
_entity_poly.pdbx_seq_one_letter_code
_entity_poly.pdbx_strand_id
1 'polypeptide(L)'
;VTIGNDVVIGINSIINRSLPDGCFAAGSPCKVIKENVYPKELSQDEKTNIIEDIIKDWLKLCELKKITRTIKVRYESGNFPLESGKIFLNQSHNETIYNIEERTIQGYMNDVVEDLRDYLRRRGIKIYTGKPFKSIKL
;
A
#
# COMPACT_ATOMS: atom_id res chain seq x y z
N VAL A 1 28.38 3.05 4.59
CA VAL A 1 27.47 2.46 3.58
C VAL A 1 26.15 3.20 3.65
N THR A 2 25.70 3.67 2.51
CA THR A 2 24.38 4.34 2.36
C THR A 2 23.53 3.50 1.42
N ILE A 3 22.28 3.25 1.79
CA ILE A 3 21.29 2.62 0.91
C ILE A 3 20.33 3.72 0.48
N GLY A 4 20.18 3.91 -0.82
CA GLY A 4 19.30 4.90 -1.41
C GLY A 4 17.82 4.58 -1.21
N ASN A 5 16.94 5.39 -1.81
CA ASN A 5 15.50 5.20 -1.77
C ASN A 5 15.05 4.16 -2.80
N ASP A 6 13.95 3.47 -2.52
CA ASP A 6 13.33 2.50 -3.44
C ASP A 6 14.29 1.39 -3.91
N VAL A 7 15.18 0.95 -3.04
CA VAL A 7 16.14 -0.12 -3.30
C VAL A 7 15.52 -1.48 -2.95
N VAL A 8 15.63 -2.44 -3.86
CA VAL A 8 15.25 -3.83 -3.61
C VAL A 8 16.52 -4.68 -3.49
N ILE A 9 16.62 -5.43 -2.40
CA ILE A 9 17.78 -6.26 -2.10
C ILE A 9 17.36 -7.73 -2.09
N GLY A 10 18.08 -8.55 -2.84
CA GLY A 10 17.87 -9.99 -2.86
C GLY A 10 18.19 -10.63 -1.51
N ILE A 11 17.54 -11.75 -1.22
CA ILE A 11 17.76 -12.51 0.02
C ILE A 11 19.22 -12.97 0.15
N ASN A 12 19.72 -13.10 1.38
CA ASN A 12 21.08 -13.53 1.69
C ASN A 12 22.19 -12.67 1.06
N SER A 13 21.91 -11.36 0.86
CA SER A 13 22.89 -10.42 0.32
C SER A 13 23.71 -9.79 1.46
N ILE A 14 25.02 -9.63 1.24
CA ILE A 14 25.92 -8.91 2.16
C ILE A 14 26.25 -7.55 1.57
N ILE A 15 25.74 -6.50 2.21
CA ILE A 15 25.93 -5.12 1.75
C ILE A 15 27.20 -4.55 2.37
N ASN A 16 28.23 -4.38 1.56
CA ASN A 16 29.52 -3.81 1.96
C ASN A 16 29.87 -2.54 1.19
N ARG A 17 28.94 -1.98 0.40
CA ARG A 17 29.08 -0.74 -0.37
C ARG A 17 27.75 -0.02 -0.46
N SER A 18 27.78 1.26 -0.75
CA SER A 18 26.59 2.06 -0.95
C SER A 18 25.82 1.64 -2.19
N LEU A 19 24.49 1.70 -2.11
CA LEU A 19 23.57 1.36 -3.18
C LEU A 19 22.80 2.59 -3.64
N PRO A 20 22.71 2.87 -4.95
CA PRO A 20 21.97 4.02 -5.47
C PRO A 20 20.45 3.85 -5.36
N ASP A 21 19.74 4.97 -5.50
CA ASP A 21 18.27 4.97 -5.56
C ASP A 21 17.73 4.08 -6.67
N GLY A 22 16.59 3.45 -6.43
CA GLY A 22 15.82 2.73 -7.45
C GLY A 22 16.48 1.47 -8.00
N CYS A 23 17.50 0.93 -7.35
CA CYS A 23 18.23 -0.22 -7.86
C CYS A 23 17.70 -1.57 -7.34
N PHE A 24 17.99 -2.62 -8.09
CA PHE A 24 17.96 -3.99 -7.60
C PHE A 24 19.38 -4.50 -7.40
N ALA A 25 19.68 -4.92 -6.20
CA ALA A 25 21.00 -5.41 -5.81
C ALA A 25 20.91 -6.78 -5.13
N ALA A 26 21.88 -7.64 -5.35
CA ALA A 26 21.91 -8.96 -4.72
C ALA A 26 23.32 -9.53 -4.68
N GLY A 27 23.51 -10.54 -3.87
CA GLY A 27 24.74 -11.34 -3.79
C GLY A 27 25.57 -11.08 -2.55
N SER A 28 26.64 -11.86 -2.41
CA SER A 28 27.61 -11.79 -1.30
C SER A 28 29.04 -11.84 -1.88
N PRO A 29 29.73 -10.69 -2.01
CA PRO A 29 29.29 -9.33 -1.71
C PRO A 29 28.19 -8.84 -2.63
N CYS A 30 27.33 -7.94 -2.12
CA CYS A 30 26.20 -7.38 -2.86
C CYS A 30 26.66 -6.51 -4.04
N LYS A 31 26.04 -6.72 -5.20
CA LYS A 31 26.27 -5.94 -6.42
C LYS A 31 24.96 -5.41 -6.97
N VAL A 32 25.00 -4.22 -7.56
CA VAL A 32 23.86 -3.68 -8.31
C VAL A 32 23.68 -4.51 -9.58
N ILE A 33 22.50 -5.11 -9.72
CA ILE A 33 22.14 -5.95 -10.89
C ILE A 33 21.41 -5.12 -11.92
N LYS A 34 20.51 -4.24 -11.47
CA LYS A 34 19.76 -3.32 -12.33
C LYS A 34 19.66 -1.95 -11.67
N GLU A 35 19.80 -0.90 -12.46
CA GLU A 35 19.64 0.48 -12.02
C GLU A 35 18.31 1.05 -12.52
N ASN A 36 17.78 2.06 -11.80
CA ASN A 36 16.58 2.81 -12.17
C ASN A 36 15.35 1.94 -12.50
N VAL A 37 15.16 0.86 -11.75
CA VAL A 37 14.01 -0.07 -11.96
C VAL A 37 12.88 0.14 -10.96
N TYR A 38 13.11 0.89 -9.91
CA TYR A 38 12.10 1.16 -8.88
C TYR A 38 12.00 2.65 -8.57
N PRO A 39 10.79 3.15 -8.20
CA PRO A 39 9.53 2.43 -8.26
C PRO A 39 9.11 2.09 -9.69
N LYS A 40 8.36 1.02 -9.87
CA LYS A 40 7.79 0.70 -11.19
C LYS A 40 6.75 1.73 -11.57
N GLU A 41 6.85 2.25 -12.79
CA GLU A 41 5.79 3.05 -13.38
C GLU A 41 4.64 2.14 -13.82
N LEU A 42 3.44 2.44 -13.33
CA LEU A 42 2.23 1.71 -13.66
C LEU A 42 1.27 2.61 -14.42
N SER A 43 0.60 2.06 -15.45
CA SER A 43 -0.53 2.74 -16.08
C SER A 43 -1.70 2.87 -15.10
N GLN A 44 -2.67 3.75 -15.39
CA GLN A 44 -3.86 3.90 -14.55
C GLN A 44 -4.67 2.60 -14.48
N ASP A 45 -4.78 1.87 -15.59
CA ASP A 45 -5.49 0.59 -15.64
C ASP A 45 -4.80 -0.47 -14.78
N GLU A 46 -3.47 -0.56 -14.83
CA GLU A 46 -2.69 -1.46 -13.97
C GLU A 46 -2.87 -1.13 -12.49
N LYS A 47 -2.82 0.16 -12.12
CA LYS A 47 -3.06 0.61 -10.74
C LYS A 47 -4.46 0.24 -10.27
N THR A 48 -5.47 0.49 -11.10
CA THR A 48 -6.87 0.15 -10.80
C THR A 48 -7.03 -1.34 -10.56
N ASN A 49 -6.50 -2.18 -11.43
CA ASN A 49 -6.59 -3.63 -11.28
C ASN A 49 -5.91 -4.13 -10.00
N ILE A 50 -4.73 -3.63 -9.69
CA ILE A 50 -3.99 -4.00 -8.46
C ILE A 50 -4.79 -3.60 -7.22
N ILE A 51 -5.32 -2.39 -7.19
CA ILE A 51 -6.07 -1.89 -6.02
C ILE A 51 -7.39 -2.63 -5.85
N GLU A 52 -8.11 -2.91 -6.93
CA GLU A 52 -9.35 -3.70 -6.89
C GLU A 52 -9.09 -5.12 -6.39
N ASP A 53 -8.00 -5.76 -6.80
CA ASP A 53 -7.60 -7.07 -6.28
C ASP A 53 -7.27 -7.03 -4.78
N ILE A 54 -6.56 -6.02 -4.33
CA ILE A 54 -6.25 -5.80 -2.91
C ILE A 54 -7.54 -5.65 -2.10
N ILE A 55 -8.48 -4.84 -2.56
CA ILE A 55 -9.78 -4.63 -1.92
C ILE A 55 -10.56 -5.94 -1.83
N LYS A 56 -10.62 -6.69 -2.93
CA LYS A 56 -11.31 -7.97 -3.00
C LYS A 56 -10.74 -8.99 -2.01
N ASP A 57 -9.43 -9.08 -1.91
CA ASP A 57 -8.76 -9.96 -0.96
C ASP A 57 -9.01 -9.54 0.48
N TRP A 58 -8.99 -8.24 0.77
CA TRP A 58 -9.31 -7.74 2.10
C TRP A 58 -10.76 -8.01 2.50
N LEU A 59 -11.72 -7.87 1.59
CA LEU A 59 -13.12 -8.21 1.87
C LEU A 59 -13.31 -9.70 2.22
N LYS A 60 -12.59 -10.59 1.54
CA LYS A 60 -12.57 -12.01 1.92
C LYS A 60 -11.99 -12.23 3.31
N LEU A 61 -10.94 -11.50 3.65
CA LEU A 61 -10.34 -11.54 4.98
C LEU A 61 -11.29 -11.03 6.07
N CYS A 62 -12.12 -10.03 5.76
CA CYS A 62 -13.16 -9.56 6.67
C CYS A 62 -14.18 -10.64 7.01
N GLU A 63 -14.55 -11.47 6.06
CA GLU A 63 -15.44 -12.62 6.29
C GLU A 63 -14.80 -13.62 7.27
N LEU A 64 -13.51 -13.93 7.08
CA LEU A 64 -12.74 -14.81 7.98
C LEU A 64 -12.59 -14.22 9.39
N LYS A 65 -12.45 -12.92 9.50
CA LYS A 65 -12.38 -12.20 10.78
C LYS A 65 -13.75 -12.01 11.45
N LYS A 66 -14.81 -12.55 10.84
CA LYS A 66 -16.18 -12.44 11.36
C LYS A 66 -16.65 -11.00 11.59
N ILE A 67 -16.23 -10.10 10.72
CA ILE A 67 -16.71 -8.72 10.75
C ILE A 67 -18.14 -8.72 10.20
N THR A 68 -19.12 -8.52 11.07
CA THR A 68 -20.56 -8.62 10.74
C THR A 68 -21.15 -7.33 10.18
N ARG A 69 -20.40 -6.25 10.19
CA ARG A 69 -20.86 -4.93 9.72
C ARG A 69 -21.00 -4.93 8.20
N THR A 70 -21.99 -4.23 7.69
CA THR A 70 -22.11 -4.00 6.24
C THR A 70 -20.97 -3.09 5.78
N ILE A 71 -20.09 -3.63 4.95
CA ILE A 71 -18.90 -2.93 4.44
C ILE A 71 -18.99 -2.90 2.93
N LYS A 72 -18.83 -1.71 2.35
CA LYS A 72 -18.67 -1.52 0.91
C LYS A 72 -17.40 -0.74 0.65
N VAL A 73 -16.59 -1.23 -0.26
CA VAL A 73 -15.32 -0.59 -0.63
C VAL A 73 -15.27 -0.42 -2.13
N ARG A 74 -14.92 0.76 -2.59
CA ARG A 74 -14.68 1.05 -4.00
C ARG A 74 -13.42 1.87 -4.19
N TYR A 75 -12.79 1.73 -5.33
CA TYR A 75 -11.70 2.57 -5.77
C TYR A 75 -12.15 3.46 -6.93
N GLU A 76 -11.79 4.72 -6.85
CA GLU A 76 -11.95 5.67 -7.93
C GLU A 76 -10.58 6.20 -8.34
N SER A 77 -10.21 5.98 -9.60
CA SER A 77 -9.01 6.58 -10.16
C SER A 77 -9.23 8.09 -10.32
N GLY A 78 -8.23 8.87 -9.93
CA GLY A 78 -8.29 10.31 -10.16
C GLY A 78 -8.22 10.69 -11.63
N ASN A 79 -8.70 11.88 -11.97
CA ASN A 79 -8.54 12.46 -13.29
C ASN A 79 -7.13 13.07 -13.40
N PHE A 80 -6.23 12.37 -14.08
CA PHE A 80 -4.88 12.88 -14.33
C PHE A 80 -4.92 14.18 -15.15
N PRO A 81 -4.12 15.24 -14.80
CA PRO A 81 -3.12 15.26 -13.70
C PRO A 81 -3.63 15.84 -12.38
N LEU A 82 -4.91 16.17 -12.24
CA LEU A 82 -5.43 17.03 -11.19
C LEU A 82 -5.94 16.32 -9.93
N GLU A 83 -6.32 15.04 -10.02
CA GLU A 83 -6.88 14.30 -8.90
C GLU A 83 -6.14 13.00 -8.62
N SER A 84 -5.94 12.72 -7.34
CA SER A 84 -5.38 11.45 -6.86
C SER A 84 -6.42 10.34 -6.81
N GLY A 85 -6.00 9.10 -7.01
CA GLY A 85 -6.85 7.93 -6.77
C GLY A 85 -7.25 7.80 -5.30
N LYS A 86 -8.50 7.40 -5.06
CA LYS A 86 -9.08 7.30 -3.72
C LYS A 86 -9.78 5.97 -3.50
N ILE A 87 -9.62 5.41 -2.30
CA ILE A 87 -10.41 4.27 -1.82
C ILE A 87 -11.50 4.81 -0.88
N PHE A 88 -12.73 4.44 -1.15
CA PHE A 88 -13.89 4.79 -0.33
C PHE A 88 -14.35 3.57 0.44
N LEU A 89 -14.33 3.65 1.75
CA LEU A 89 -14.84 2.63 2.66
C LEU A 89 -16.13 3.13 3.31
N ASN A 90 -17.22 2.46 3.02
CA ASN A 90 -18.53 2.77 3.57
C ASN A 90 -18.98 1.71 4.58
N GLN A 91 -19.36 2.15 5.77
CA GLN A 91 -19.88 1.32 6.86
C GLN A 91 -21.25 1.89 7.28
N SER A 92 -22.34 1.31 6.76
CA SER A 92 -23.70 1.84 6.99
C SER A 92 -23.83 3.31 6.53
N HIS A 93 -23.88 4.26 7.45
CA HIS A 93 -23.99 5.71 7.14
C HIS A 93 -22.66 6.46 7.25
N ASN A 94 -21.56 5.76 7.51
CA ASN A 94 -20.25 6.36 7.74
C ASN A 94 -19.31 6.09 6.56
N GLU A 95 -18.63 7.13 6.09
CA GLU A 95 -17.67 7.04 5.01
C GLU A 95 -16.26 7.39 5.47
N THR A 96 -15.30 6.64 4.97
CA THR A 96 -13.87 6.92 5.13
C THR A 96 -13.21 6.95 3.76
N ILE A 97 -12.36 7.94 3.53
CA ILE A 97 -11.67 8.16 2.26
C ILE A 97 -10.17 8.05 2.47
N TYR A 98 -9.54 7.15 1.72
CA TYR A 98 -8.08 6.99 1.68
C TYR A 98 -7.56 7.60 0.39
N ASN A 99 -6.77 8.68 0.47
CA ASN A 99 -6.08 9.22 -0.68
C ASN A 99 -4.72 8.53 -0.82
N ILE A 100 -4.53 7.78 -1.91
CA ILE A 100 -3.36 6.91 -2.08
C ILE A 100 -2.10 7.72 -2.34
N GLU A 101 -2.15 8.72 -3.20
CA GLU A 101 -0.97 9.49 -3.58
C GLU A 101 -0.57 10.50 -2.51
N GLU A 102 -1.53 11.18 -1.92
CA GLU A 102 -1.29 12.10 -0.80
C GLU A 102 -1.03 11.37 0.52
N ARG A 103 -1.33 10.07 0.57
CA ARG A 103 -1.16 9.21 1.76
C ARG A 103 -1.93 9.73 2.98
N THR A 104 -3.11 10.26 2.73
CA THR A 104 -4.00 10.82 3.75
C THR A 104 -5.28 10.01 3.92
N ILE A 105 -5.93 10.17 5.06
CA ILE A 105 -7.19 9.53 5.40
C ILE A 105 -8.15 10.57 5.99
N GLN A 106 -9.41 10.52 5.59
CA GLN A 106 -10.45 11.45 6.03
C GLN A 106 -11.73 10.70 6.37
N GLY A 107 -12.50 11.23 7.28
CA GLY A 107 -13.84 10.76 7.63
C GLY A 107 -13.90 9.90 8.87
N TYR A 108 -14.81 8.95 8.88
CA TYR A 108 -15.08 8.11 10.04
C TYR A 108 -13.93 7.17 10.34
N MET A 109 -13.59 7.05 11.63
CA MET A 109 -12.47 6.22 12.11
C MET A 109 -12.97 5.18 13.12
N ASN A 110 -12.63 3.92 12.88
CA ASN A 110 -12.87 2.81 13.79
C ASN A 110 -11.85 1.67 13.56
N ASP A 111 -12.05 0.55 14.22
CA ASP A 111 -11.19 -0.63 14.10
C ASP A 111 -11.13 -1.21 12.69
N VAL A 112 -12.23 -1.22 11.96
CA VAL A 112 -12.29 -1.69 10.56
C VAL A 112 -11.48 -0.79 9.63
N VAL A 113 -11.56 0.52 9.82
CA VAL A 113 -10.78 1.51 9.06
C VAL A 113 -9.27 1.30 9.30
N GLU A 114 -8.87 1.06 10.54
CA GLU A 114 -7.47 0.79 10.89
C GLU A 114 -7.01 -0.58 10.35
N ASP A 115 -7.88 -1.58 10.32
CA ASP A 115 -7.57 -2.89 9.73
C ASP A 115 -7.28 -2.78 8.23
N LEU A 116 -8.11 -2.05 7.47
CA LEU A 116 -7.85 -1.79 6.05
C LEU A 116 -6.56 -0.99 5.86
N ARG A 117 -6.33 0.03 6.67
CA ARG A 117 -5.10 0.82 6.61
C ARG A 117 -3.86 -0.04 6.80
N ASP A 118 -3.86 -0.96 7.77
CA ASP A 118 -2.76 -1.90 8.00
C ASP A 118 -2.60 -2.90 6.85
N TYR A 119 -3.70 -3.40 6.31
CA TYR A 119 -3.67 -4.29 5.15
C TYR A 119 -3.08 -3.61 3.91
N LEU A 120 -3.47 -2.37 3.63
CA LEU A 120 -2.89 -1.56 2.55
C LEU A 120 -1.39 -1.36 2.75
N ARG A 121 -0.96 -1.07 3.97
CA ARG A 121 0.47 -0.94 4.30
C ARG A 121 1.26 -2.19 3.94
N ARG A 122 0.74 -3.36 4.24
CA ARG A 122 1.38 -4.64 3.92
C ARG A 122 1.48 -4.90 2.42
N ARG A 123 0.69 -4.21 1.61
CA ARG A 123 0.71 -4.25 0.14
C ARG A 123 1.48 -3.07 -0.47
N GLY A 124 2.19 -2.30 0.33
CA GLY A 124 2.99 -1.17 -0.13
C GLY A 124 2.25 0.17 -0.23
N ILE A 125 0.98 0.22 0.15
CA ILE A 125 0.18 1.45 0.17
C ILE A 125 0.12 2.00 1.59
N LYS A 126 1.00 2.95 1.91
CA LYS A 126 1.08 3.52 3.26
C LYS A 126 0.23 4.77 3.36
N ILE A 127 -0.72 4.74 4.28
CA ILE A 127 -1.53 5.91 4.65
C ILE A 127 -1.11 6.33 6.06
N TYR A 128 -0.65 7.56 6.21
CA TYR A 128 -0.08 8.05 7.45
C TYR A 128 -1.13 8.73 8.32
N THR A 129 -1.13 8.35 9.59
CA THR A 129 -1.83 9.03 10.68
C THR A 129 -0.87 9.15 11.84
N GLY A 130 -1.17 9.94 12.84
CA GLY A 130 -0.34 9.99 14.06
C GLY A 130 -0.40 8.72 14.93
N LYS A 131 -1.10 7.66 14.48
CA LYS A 131 -1.32 6.42 15.21
C LYS A 131 -0.54 5.25 14.60
N PRO A 132 -0.07 4.28 15.41
CA PRO A 132 0.55 3.08 14.89
C PRO A 132 -0.44 2.25 14.05
N PHE A 133 0.11 1.42 13.17
CA PHE A 133 -0.70 0.48 12.38
C PHE A 133 -1.25 -0.63 13.29
N LYS A 134 -2.53 -0.96 13.11
CA LYS A 134 -3.22 -1.98 13.89
C LYS A 134 -4.22 -2.73 13.02
N SER A 135 -4.17 -4.05 13.08
CA SER A 135 -5.15 -4.91 12.40
C SER A 135 -6.03 -5.66 13.41
N ILE A 136 -7.21 -6.03 12.97
CA ILE A 136 -8.08 -6.96 13.69
C ILE A 136 -7.48 -8.35 13.55
N LYS A 137 -7.26 -9.02 14.67
CA LYS A 137 -6.75 -10.39 14.68
C LYS A 137 -7.83 -11.39 14.32
N LEU A 138 -7.39 -12.46 13.68
CA LEU A 138 -8.23 -13.62 13.43
C LEU A 138 -8.64 -14.33 14.73
#